data_35cb044ffd12ede762b6eb12c703d398
#
_entry.id   35cb044ffd12ede762b6eb12c703d398
#
_cell.length_a   1.000
_cell.length_b   1.000
_cell.length_c   1.000
_cell.angle_alpha   90.00
_cell.angle_beta   90.00
_cell.angle_gamma   90.00
#
_symmetry.space_group_name_H-M   'P 1'
#
loop_
_entity.id
_entity.type
_entity.pdbx_description
1 polymer ?
#
loop_
_entity_poly.entity_id
_entity_poly.type
_entity_poly.pdbx_seq_one_letter_code
_entity_poly.pdbx_strand_id
1 'polypeptide(L)'
;MAINPFPRLNIRSQSLPSGYTPFTVEGNTIIPEPVVNAETAIKNSDIFSVISLISSQLASIDYVMDEPFKSVFDHPNDKINAYGFWTSVINQMLLAGNAYVAIRRKKGIPVELEEIPYGNVQVILGDNNGDLTYQVSYNDERDSEVIQSGDMLHFRIFVTGNPLYQYIGTSPLQALINELSFQSLSSKLSVNTLKNFIAPSLAISVPEAQLSKKTKETIRDSFQEQYSGANQGKPVVLDQSATVEAMPTIDAKTAEYLNNVDWTRTQVSKVFGIPENYLNGQGDQQSSLDQSASVFISSFNRYIKPFVSELEQKFGVPIKTDLDPIVDPTGTKYADMIAKFASGKAPVLSGEQVIALLQRKGVIDNGFEE
;
A
#
# COMPACT_ATOMS: atom_id res chain seq x y z
N MET A 1 -23.29 -1.65 -45.32
CA MET A 1 -22.22 -1.76 -44.27
C MET A 1 -22.48 -0.66 -43.24
N ALA A 2 -22.98 -1.01 -42.07
CA ALA A 2 -23.14 -0.05 -40.97
C ALA A 2 -21.79 0.20 -40.37
N ILE A 3 -21.33 1.45 -40.42
CA ILE A 3 -20.10 1.92 -39.73
C ILE A 3 -20.44 1.95 -38.26
N ASN A 4 -19.80 1.10 -37.47
CA ASN A 4 -19.93 1.11 -36.02
C ASN A 4 -19.28 2.39 -35.48
N PRO A 5 -20.06 3.34 -34.92
CA PRO A 5 -19.51 4.65 -34.53
C PRO A 5 -18.71 4.64 -33.22
N PHE A 6 -18.61 3.47 -32.57
CA PHE A 6 -17.88 3.40 -31.29
C PHE A 6 -16.54 2.66 -31.51
N PRO A 7 -15.39 3.34 -31.26
CA PRO A 7 -14.10 2.69 -31.30
C PRO A 7 -14.03 1.60 -30.21
N ARG A 8 -13.40 0.46 -30.55
CA ARG A 8 -13.09 -0.59 -29.56
C ARG A 8 -12.28 0.06 -28.42
N LEU A 9 -12.88 0.13 -27.25
CA LEU A 9 -12.23 0.64 -26.05
C LEU A 9 -11.32 -0.45 -25.47
N ASN A 10 -10.06 -0.45 -25.88
CA ASN A 10 -9.01 -1.18 -25.15
C ASN A 10 -8.73 -0.42 -23.87
N ILE A 11 -9.37 -0.81 -22.78
CA ILE A 11 -9.09 -0.25 -21.47
C ILE A 11 -7.88 -1.01 -20.93
N ARG A 12 -6.70 -0.45 -21.13
CA ARG A 12 -5.52 -0.93 -20.41
C ARG A 12 -5.72 -0.62 -18.95
N SER A 13 -5.54 -1.61 -18.05
CA SER A 13 -5.32 -1.30 -16.65
C SER A 13 -4.21 -0.25 -16.61
N GLN A 14 -4.46 0.90 -15.96
CA GLN A 14 -3.45 1.94 -15.83
C GLN A 14 -2.40 1.51 -14.78
N SER A 15 -1.66 0.46 -15.10
CA SER A 15 -0.33 0.35 -14.57
C SER A 15 0.51 1.31 -15.42
N LEU A 16 1.11 2.31 -14.78
CA LEU A 16 2.22 3.00 -15.41
C LEU A 16 3.21 1.91 -15.84
N PRO A 17 3.54 1.80 -17.14
CA PRO A 17 4.46 0.77 -17.59
C PRO A 17 5.72 0.84 -16.75
N SER A 18 6.21 -0.28 -16.26
CA SER A 18 7.52 -0.35 -15.61
C SER A 18 8.53 0.15 -16.63
N GLY A 19 9.07 1.35 -16.44
CA GLY A 19 9.99 2.00 -17.38
C GLY A 19 9.52 3.31 -18.00
N TYR A 20 8.27 3.73 -17.82
CA TYR A 20 7.85 5.08 -18.21
C TYR A 20 8.20 6.05 -17.09
N THR A 21 9.16 6.93 -17.34
CA THR A 21 9.46 8.06 -16.47
C THR A 21 8.68 9.25 -17.02
N PRO A 22 7.60 9.70 -16.38
CA PRO A 22 6.92 10.93 -16.78
C PRO A 22 7.90 12.08 -16.65
N PHE A 23 7.84 13.01 -17.58
CA PHE A 23 8.66 14.22 -17.56
C PHE A 23 7.80 15.42 -17.92
N THR A 24 8.08 16.54 -17.29
CA THR A 24 7.60 17.86 -17.70
C THR A 24 8.70 18.61 -18.43
N VAL A 25 8.32 19.39 -19.43
CA VAL A 25 9.26 20.27 -20.15
C VAL A 25 8.96 21.70 -19.72
N GLU A 26 9.87 22.29 -18.92
CA GLU A 26 9.85 23.71 -18.61
C GLU A 26 10.93 24.44 -19.43
N GLY A 27 10.46 25.22 -20.41
CA GLY A 27 11.37 25.88 -21.37
C GLY A 27 12.15 24.85 -22.21
N ASN A 28 13.47 24.78 -22.01
CA ASN A 28 14.35 23.86 -22.72
C ASN A 28 14.92 22.75 -21.79
N THR A 29 14.36 22.59 -20.58
CA THR A 29 14.84 21.63 -19.59
C THR A 29 13.80 20.52 -19.40
N ILE A 30 14.26 19.27 -19.52
CA ILE A 30 13.46 18.08 -19.22
C ILE A 30 13.60 17.82 -17.72
N ILE A 31 12.48 17.95 -16.99
CA ILE A 31 12.41 17.66 -15.57
C ILE A 31 11.72 16.29 -15.42
N PRO A 32 12.45 15.26 -14.94
CA PRO A 32 11.83 13.97 -14.66
C PRO A 32 10.81 14.11 -13.52
N GLU A 33 9.55 13.75 -13.77
CA GLU A 33 8.58 13.63 -12.68
C GLU A 33 8.86 12.35 -11.88
N PRO A 34 8.74 12.40 -10.55
CA PRO A 34 8.91 11.22 -9.72
C PRO A 34 7.82 10.20 -10.04
N VAL A 35 8.23 9.01 -10.46
CA VAL A 35 7.32 7.89 -10.69
C VAL A 35 7.02 7.24 -9.35
N VAL A 36 5.79 7.41 -8.87
CA VAL A 36 5.26 6.62 -7.76
C VAL A 36 4.58 5.39 -8.35
N ASN A 37 5.31 4.30 -8.46
CA ASN A 37 4.76 2.99 -8.79
C ASN A 37 4.67 2.11 -7.54
N ALA A 38 4.02 0.96 -7.65
CA ALA A 38 3.87 0.00 -6.56
C ALA A 38 5.23 -0.37 -5.91
N GLU A 39 6.26 -0.57 -6.72
CA GLU A 39 7.59 -0.98 -6.28
C GLU A 39 8.34 0.12 -5.51
N THR A 40 8.19 1.37 -5.92
CA THR A 40 8.79 2.51 -5.22
C THR A 40 7.99 2.93 -3.98
N ALA A 41 6.66 2.85 -4.05
CA ALA A 41 5.78 3.22 -2.96
C ALA A 41 5.95 2.31 -1.74
N ILE A 42 6.11 1.01 -1.95
CA ILE A 42 6.27 0.04 -0.85
C ILE A 42 7.58 0.23 -0.05
N LYS A 43 8.54 0.99 -0.58
CA LYS A 43 9.75 1.40 0.15
C LYS A 43 9.48 2.51 1.18
N ASN A 44 8.32 3.14 1.11
CA ASN A 44 7.86 4.09 2.11
C ASN A 44 7.27 3.32 3.31
N SER A 45 7.73 3.60 4.53
CA SER A 45 7.32 2.88 5.73
C SER A 45 5.84 3.03 6.05
N ASP A 46 5.25 4.21 5.81
CA ASP A 46 3.83 4.44 6.08
C ASP A 46 2.94 3.70 5.08
N ILE A 47 3.33 3.69 3.79
CA ILE A 47 2.66 2.90 2.75
C ILE A 47 2.78 1.40 3.06
N PHE A 48 3.98 0.92 3.39
CA PHE A 48 4.20 -0.47 3.75
C PHE A 48 3.32 -0.88 4.94
N SER A 49 3.27 -0.06 5.98
CA SER A 49 2.49 -0.33 7.20
C SER A 49 0.99 -0.43 6.90
N VAL A 50 0.43 0.53 6.14
CA VAL A 50 -1.01 0.53 5.85
C VAL A 50 -1.40 -0.63 4.94
N ILE A 51 -0.60 -0.94 3.92
CA ILE A 51 -0.87 -2.06 3.01
C ILE A 51 -0.76 -3.38 3.75
N SER A 52 0.32 -3.58 4.53
CA SER A 52 0.50 -4.77 5.35
C SER A 52 -0.63 -4.97 6.35
N LEU A 53 -1.09 -3.89 7.01
CA LEU A 53 -2.20 -3.94 7.94
C LEU A 53 -3.50 -4.38 7.25
N ILE A 54 -3.88 -3.72 6.15
CA ILE A 54 -5.12 -4.02 5.43
C ILE A 54 -5.08 -5.44 4.86
N SER A 55 -3.98 -5.81 4.19
CA SER A 55 -3.89 -7.12 3.53
C SER A 55 -3.86 -8.28 4.51
N SER A 56 -3.12 -8.15 5.62
CA SER A 56 -3.08 -9.17 6.65
C SER A 56 -4.44 -9.37 7.32
N GLN A 57 -5.14 -8.29 7.62
CA GLN A 57 -6.47 -8.37 8.23
C GLN A 57 -7.49 -8.99 7.27
N LEU A 58 -7.50 -8.57 5.98
CA LEU A 58 -8.42 -9.14 4.98
C LEU A 58 -8.16 -10.63 4.75
N ALA A 59 -6.89 -11.02 4.66
CA ALA A 59 -6.50 -12.42 4.47
C ALA A 59 -6.78 -13.30 5.69
N SER A 60 -6.98 -12.70 6.88
CA SER A 60 -7.27 -13.40 8.14
C SER A 60 -8.75 -13.50 8.47
N ILE A 61 -9.62 -12.84 7.69
CA ILE A 61 -11.08 -12.96 7.87
C ILE A 61 -11.52 -14.40 7.57
N ASP A 62 -12.43 -14.91 8.36
CA ASP A 62 -13.08 -16.17 8.04
C ASP A 62 -14.22 -15.94 7.03
N TYR A 63 -14.07 -16.53 5.83
CA TYR A 63 -15.03 -16.48 4.74
C TYR A 63 -15.83 -17.78 4.71
N VAL A 64 -17.10 -17.73 5.09
CA VAL A 64 -18.01 -18.89 5.10
C VAL A 64 -18.78 -18.91 3.78
N MET A 65 -18.59 -19.96 3.00
CA MET A 65 -19.25 -20.21 1.71
C MET A 65 -19.42 -21.71 1.46
N ASP A 66 -20.27 -22.05 0.48
CA ASP A 66 -20.56 -23.45 0.15
C ASP A 66 -19.48 -24.08 -0.74
N GLU A 67 -19.38 -25.43 -0.68
CA GLU A 67 -18.53 -26.21 -1.56
C GLU A 67 -19.06 -26.15 -3.02
N PRO A 68 -18.22 -26.23 -4.06
CA PRO A 68 -16.77 -26.51 -4.00
C PRO A 68 -15.90 -25.25 -3.85
N PHE A 69 -16.51 -24.08 -3.68
CA PHE A 69 -15.81 -22.80 -3.67
C PHE A 69 -14.98 -22.60 -2.40
N LYS A 70 -15.47 -23.11 -1.26
CA LYS A 70 -14.73 -23.07 0.02
C LYS A 70 -13.39 -23.78 -0.11
N SER A 71 -13.40 -24.98 -0.67
CA SER A 71 -12.18 -25.77 -0.87
C SER A 71 -11.14 -25.05 -1.72
N VAL A 72 -11.54 -24.43 -2.83
CA VAL A 72 -10.59 -23.71 -3.70
C VAL A 72 -10.18 -22.36 -3.13
N PHE A 73 -10.98 -21.77 -2.26
CA PHE A 73 -10.62 -20.56 -1.54
C PHE A 73 -9.57 -20.82 -0.46
N ASP A 74 -9.73 -21.93 0.29
CA ASP A 74 -8.80 -22.35 1.35
C ASP A 74 -7.51 -22.99 0.81
N HIS A 75 -7.57 -23.55 -0.39
CA HIS A 75 -6.45 -24.15 -1.10
C HIS A 75 -6.38 -23.63 -2.54
N PRO A 76 -5.93 -22.36 -2.74
CA PRO A 76 -5.95 -21.72 -4.05
C PRO A 76 -5.13 -22.44 -5.10
N ASN A 77 -3.95 -22.95 -4.72
CA ASN A 77 -3.05 -23.72 -5.57
C ASN A 77 -2.03 -24.49 -4.70
N ASP A 78 -1.24 -25.36 -5.35
CA ASP A 78 -0.22 -26.20 -4.68
C ASP A 78 1.10 -25.46 -4.38
N LYS A 79 1.25 -24.19 -4.80
CA LYS A 79 2.53 -23.47 -4.72
C LYS A 79 2.65 -22.62 -3.47
N ILE A 80 1.54 -22.07 -2.99
CA ILE A 80 1.50 -21.08 -1.90
C ILE A 80 0.29 -21.34 -1.02
N ASN A 81 0.42 -21.13 0.28
CA ASN A 81 -0.71 -21.27 1.21
C ASN A 81 -1.76 -20.16 0.99
N ALA A 82 -2.99 -20.40 1.46
CA ALA A 82 -4.11 -19.48 1.27
C ALA A 82 -3.83 -18.08 1.80
N TYR A 83 -3.25 -17.96 3.00
CA TYR A 83 -2.94 -16.66 3.59
C TYR A 83 -1.96 -15.85 2.73
N GLY A 84 -0.87 -16.48 2.29
CA GLY A 84 0.11 -15.83 1.41
C GLY A 84 -0.48 -15.46 0.05
N PHE A 85 -1.31 -16.34 -0.52
CA PHE A 85 -2.00 -16.10 -1.78
C PHE A 85 -2.93 -14.88 -1.69
N TRP A 86 -3.85 -14.87 -0.72
CA TRP A 86 -4.80 -13.77 -0.58
C TRP A 86 -4.12 -12.46 -0.16
N THR A 87 -3.08 -12.54 0.68
CA THR A 87 -2.27 -11.35 0.99
C THR A 87 -1.64 -10.74 -0.27
N SER A 88 -1.11 -11.56 -1.18
CA SER A 88 -0.54 -11.10 -2.46
C SER A 88 -1.59 -10.45 -3.34
N VAL A 89 -2.74 -11.08 -3.53
CA VAL A 89 -3.88 -10.54 -4.30
C VAL A 89 -4.35 -9.20 -3.74
N ILE A 90 -4.50 -9.11 -2.42
CA ILE A 90 -4.94 -7.87 -1.76
C ILE A 90 -3.88 -6.78 -1.89
N ASN A 91 -2.60 -7.12 -1.78
CA ASN A 91 -1.50 -6.17 -2.02
C ASN A 91 -1.56 -5.60 -3.44
N GLN A 92 -1.78 -6.42 -4.46
CA GLN A 92 -2.01 -5.95 -5.83
C GLN A 92 -3.19 -4.98 -5.90
N MET A 93 -4.32 -5.34 -5.30
CA MET A 93 -5.52 -4.50 -5.28
C MET A 93 -5.24 -3.14 -4.62
N LEU A 94 -4.53 -3.12 -3.50
CA LEU A 94 -4.21 -1.88 -2.76
C LEU A 94 -3.18 -1.01 -3.49
N LEU A 95 -2.20 -1.62 -4.14
CA LEU A 95 -1.12 -0.89 -4.82
C LEU A 95 -1.53 -0.41 -6.21
N ALA A 96 -2.22 -1.24 -6.97
CA ALA A 96 -2.57 -0.95 -8.36
C ALA A 96 -4.03 -0.50 -8.56
N GLY A 97 -4.88 -0.62 -7.53
CA GLY A 97 -6.32 -0.43 -7.64
C GLY A 97 -7.06 -1.63 -8.22
N ASN A 98 -6.32 -2.60 -8.75
CA ASN A 98 -6.82 -3.79 -9.44
C ASN A 98 -6.02 -5.02 -9.03
N ALA A 99 -6.70 -6.16 -8.86
CA ALA A 99 -6.05 -7.46 -8.77
C ALA A 99 -6.82 -8.48 -9.58
N TYR A 100 -6.11 -9.41 -10.19
CA TYR A 100 -6.66 -10.39 -11.11
C TYR A 100 -6.30 -11.80 -10.66
N VAL A 101 -7.33 -12.67 -10.58
CA VAL A 101 -7.15 -14.08 -10.27
C VAL A 101 -7.97 -14.91 -11.26
N ALA A 102 -7.31 -15.73 -12.05
CA ALA A 102 -7.98 -16.64 -12.97
C ALA A 102 -8.54 -17.85 -12.21
N ILE A 103 -9.80 -18.20 -12.50
CA ILE A 103 -10.46 -19.40 -11.98
C ILE A 103 -10.24 -20.52 -12.98
N ARG A 104 -9.38 -21.47 -12.65
CA ARG A 104 -9.14 -22.65 -13.48
C ARG A 104 -10.20 -23.71 -13.16
N ARG A 105 -10.97 -24.11 -14.18
CA ARG A 105 -12.07 -25.06 -14.01
C ARG A 105 -11.79 -26.38 -14.72
N LYS A 106 -12.22 -27.48 -14.11
CA LYS A 106 -12.34 -28.80 -14.72
C LYS A 106 -13.81 -29.22 -14.77
N LYS A 107 -14.36 -29.43 -15.96
CA LYS A 107 -15.78 -29.77 -16.16
C LYS A 107 -16.75 -28.78 -15.48
N GLY A 108 -16.42 -27.48 -15.50
CA GLY A 108 -17.20 -26.42 -14.89
C GLY A 108 -16.96 -26.19 -13.38
N ILE A 109 -16.26 -27.09 -12.70
CA ILE A 109 -15.97 -26.99 -11.27
C ILE A 109 -14.62 -26.27 -11.11
N PRO A 110 -14.49 -25.25 -10.24
CA PRO A 110 -13.23 -24.59 -9.95
C PRO A 110 -12.29 -25.56 -9.24
N VAL A 111 -11.03 -25.61 -9.69
CA VAL A 111 -10.01 -26.52 -9.14
C VAL A 111 -8.75 -25.81 -8.70
N GLU A 112 -8.48 -24.62 -9.23
CA GLU A 112 -7.28 -23.83 -8.93
C GLU A 112 -7.57 -22.36 -9.15
N LEU A 113 -6.95 -21.51 -8.34
CA LEU A 113 -6.90 -20.07 -8.51
C LEU A 113 -5.47 -19.67 -8.88
N GLU A 114 -5.33 -18.91 -9.95
CA GLU A 114 -4.04 -18.41 -10.42
C GLU A 114 -4.02 -16.89 -10.34
N GLU A 115 -3.17 -16.34 -9.48
CA GLU A 115 -2.93 -14.90 -9.41
C GLU A 115 -2.16 -14.45 -10.66
N ILE A 116 -2.66 -13.39 -11.31
CA ILE A 116 -2.05 -12.82 -12.50
C ILE A 116 -1.58 -11.40 -12.17
N PRO A 117 -0.29 -11.08 -12.40
CA PRO A 117 0.20 -9.73 -12.18
C PRO A 117 -0.62 -8.69 -12.96
N TYR A 118 -1.02 -7.61 -12.30
CA TYR A 118 -1.91 -6.60 -12.91
C TYR A 118 -1.36 -5.99 -14.20
N GLY A 119 -0.03 -5.90 -14.35
CA GLY A 119 0.63 -5.42 -15.57
C GLY A 119 0.49 -6.35 -16.77
N ASN A 120 0.11 -7.60 -16.53
CA ASN A 120 -0.02 -8.64 -17.56
C ASN A 120 -1.44 -8.78 -18.08
N VAL A 121 -2.40 -8.01 -17.55
CA VAL A 121 -3.83 -8.11 -17.90
C VAL A 121 -4.28 -6.86 -18.63
N GLN A 122 -4.90 -7.06 -19.80
CA GLN A 122 -5.63 -6.02 -20.53
C GLN A 122 -7.12 -6.32 -20.45
N VAL A 123 -7.89 -5.38 -19.88
CA VAL A 123 -9.34 -5.48 -19.82
C VAL A 123 -9.94 -5.02 -21.16
N ILE A 124 -10.78 -5.83 -21.78
CA ILE A 124 -11.37 -5.56 -23.08
C ILE A 124 -12.89 -5.63 -22.95
N LEU A 125 -13.56 -4.54 -23.33
CA LEU A 125 -15.01 -4.50 -23.50
C LEU A 125 -15.34 -4.77 -24.95
N GLY A 126 -16.20 -5.75 -25.20
CA GLY A 126 -16.66 -6.10 -26.54
C GLY A 126 -17.50 -5.00 -27.20
N ASP A 127 -17.70 -5.11 -28.52
CA ASP A 127 -18.52 -4.17 -29.28
C ASP A 127 -19.99 -4.18 -28.81
N ASN A 128 -20.66 -3.03 -28.85
CA ASN A 128 -22.07 -2.84 -28.48
C ASN A 128 -22.40 -3.21 -27.01
N ASN A 129 -21.58 -2.81 -26.07
CA ASN A 129 -21.75 -3.21 -24.69
C ASN A 129 -21.63 -4.72 -24.49
N GLY A 130 -20.79 -5.35 -25.30
CA GLY A 130 -20.53 -6.79 -25.27
C GLY A 130 -19.82 -7.26 -24.01
N ASP A 131 -19.50 -8.53 -23.98
CA ASP A 131 -18.91 -9.18 -22.81
C ASP A 131 -17.55 -8.59 -22.44
N LEU A 132 -17.33 -8.45 -21.15
CA LEU A 132 -16.04 -8.09 -20.58
C LEU A 132 -15.12 -9.30 -20.66
N THR A 133 -13.94 -9.14 -21.27
CA THR A 133 -12.91 -10.17 -21.39
C THR A 133 -11.56 -9.66 -20.93
N TYR A 134 -10.67 -10.57 -20.60
CA TYR A 134 -9.33 -10.26 -20.10
C TYR A 134 -8.29 -10.92 -20.99
N GLN A 135 -7.50 -10.12 -21.69
CA GLN A 135 -6.34 -10.62 -22.41
C GLN A 135 -5.16 -10.66 -21.44
N VAL A 136 -4.65 -11.86 -21.22
CA VAL A 136 -3.52 -12.12 -20.31
C VAL A 136 -2.29 -12.41 -21.14
N SER A 137 -1.17 -11.72 -20.80
CA SER A 137 0.15 -11.98 -21.37
C SER A 137 1.05 -12.53 -20.27
N TYR A 138 1.55 -13.75 -20.45
CA TYR A 138 2.41 -14.39 -19.48
C TYR A 138 3.87 -13.97 -19.67
N ASN A 139 4.64 -13.95 -18.57
CA ASN A 139 6.09 -13.65 -18.62
C ASN A 139 6.94 -14.94 -18.77
N ASP A 140 6.29 -16.07 -18.93
CA ASP A 140 6.88 -17.38 -19.17
C ASP A 140 6.66 -17.84 -20.61
N GLU A 141 6.89 -19.11 -20.92
CA GLU A 141 6.76 -19.70 -22.26
C GLU A 141 5.30 -19.92 -22.70
N ARG A 142 4.30 -19.55 -21.89
CA ARG A 142 2.88 -19.68 -22.25
C ARG A 142 2.46 -18.63 -23.26
N ASP A 143 1.61 -19.04 -24.21
CA ASP A 143 0.96 -18.11 -25.13
C ASP A 143 -0.03 -17.19 -24.41
N SER A 144 -0.27 -16.03 -25.00
CA SER A 144 -1.30 -15.10 -24.49
C SER A 144 -2.69 -15.76 -24.53
N GLU A 145 -3.46 -15.58 -23.48
CA GLU A 145 -4.78 -16.17 -23.29
C GLU A 145 -5.86 -15.11 -23.16
N VAL A 146 -7.06 -15.38 -23.68
CA VAL A 146 -8.24 -14.55 -23.43
C VAL A 146 -9.16 -15.27 -22.44
N ILE A 147 -9.29 -14.70 -21.24
CA ILE A 147 -10.13 -15.23 -20.17
C ILE A 147 -11.47 -14.51 -20.17
N GLN A 148 -12.55 -15.27 -20.10
CA GLN A 148 -13.89 -14.73 -20.02
C GLN A 148 -14.16 -14.14 -18.62
N SER A 149 -15.07 -13.17 -18.57
CA SER A 149 -15.43 -12.50 -17.31
C SER A 149 -15.87 -13.47 -16.19
N GLY A 150 -16.53 -14.58 -16.54
CA GLY A 150 -16.95 -15.59 -15.57
C GLY A 150 -15.82 -16.39 -14.90
N ASP A 151 -14.64 -16.41 -15.54
CA ASP A 151 -13.47 -17.15 -15.08
C ASP A 151 -12.33 -16.24 -14.61
N MET A 152 -12.63 -14.95 -14.38
CA MET A 152 -11.69 -13.99 -13.84
C MET A 152 -12.30 -13.28 -12.62
N LEU A 153 -11.69 -13.44 -11.45
CA LEU A 153 -11.91 -12.56 -10.31
C LEU A 153 -11.15 -11.27 -10.57
N HIS A 154 -11.87 -10.15 -10.64
CA HIS A 154 -11.28 -8.83 -10.83
C HIS A 154 -11.63 -7.93 -9.65
N PHE A 155 -10.79 -7.96 -8.64
CA PHE A 155 -10.93 -7.12 -7.45
C PHE A 155 -10.54 -5.67 -7.78
N ARG A 156 -11.47 -4.73 -7.53
CA ARG A 156 -11.33 -3.32 -7.88
C ARG A 156 -11.62 -2.42 -6.69
N ILE A 157 -10.81 -1.40 -6.52
CA ILE A 157 -11.07 -0.32 -5.54
C ILE A 157 -11.04 1.04 -6.23
N PHE A 158 -11.72 2.01 -5.66
CA PHE A 158 -11.79 3.39 -6.16
C PHE A 158 -12.18 3.47 -7.65
N VAL A 159 -13.26 2.78 -8.01
CA VAL A 159 -13.83 2.87 -9.36
C VAL A 159 -14.35 4.29 -9.59
N THR A 160 -13.86 4.95 -10.64
CA THR A 160 -14.31 6.30 -10.99
C THR A 160 -15.64 6.25 -11.74
N GLY A 161 -16.47 7.28 -11.59
CA GLY A 161 -17.74 7.39 -12.31
C GLY A 161 -17.61 7.67 -13.83
N ASN A 162 -16.40 7.68 -14.37
CA ASN A 162 -16.19 7.86 -15.80
C ASN A 162 -16.57 6.57 -16.55
N PRO A 163 -17.46 6.61 -17.57
CA PRO A 163 -17.89 5.43 -18.32
C PRO A 163 -16.75 4.60 -18.92
N LEU A 164 -15.63 5.23 -19.26
CA LEU A 164 -14.45 4.54 -19.82
C LEU A 164 -13.68 3.73 -18.76
N TYR A 165 -13.76 4.14 -17.50
CA TYR A 165 -12.98 3.56 -16.40
C TYR A 165 -13.82 2.84 -15.35
N GLN A 166 -15.15 2.67 -15.61
CA GLN A 166 -16.03 1.97 -14.67
C GLN A 166 -15.68 0.49 -14.46
N TYR A 167 -14.92 -0.07 -15.39
CA TYR A 167 -14.51 -1.49 -15.35
C TYR A 167 -13.13 -1.72 -14.76
N ILE A 168 -12.42 -0.66 -14.40
CA ILE A 168 -11.10 -0.72 -13.77
C ILE A 168 -11.06 0.11 -12.50
N GLY A 169 -10.30 -0.34 -11.52
CA GLY A 169 -10.03 0.39 -10.29
C GLY A 169 -8.91 1.42 -10.47
N THR A 170 -8.82 2.36 -9.57
CA THR A 170 -7.79 3.40 -9.53
C THR A 170 -6.87 3.17 -8.33
N SER A 171 -5.56 3.22 -8.55
CA SER A 171 -4.61 3.10 -7.46
C SER A 171 -4.73 4.27 -6.46
N PRO A 172 -4.84 3.98 -5.15
CA PRO A 172 -4.79 5.02 -4.11
C PRO A 172 -3.49 5.84 -4.16
N LEU A 173 -2.41 5.23 -4.65
CA LEU A 173 -1.11 5.90 -4.75
C LEU A 173 -1.13 7.11 -5.70
N GLN A 174 -2.07 7.16 -6.65
CA GLN A 174 -2.22 8.33 -7.53
C GLN A 174 -2.58 9.60 -6.73
N ALA A 175 -3.33 9.45 -5.65
CA ALA A 175 -3.66 10.57 -4.78
C ALA A 175 -2.48 11.01 -3.88
N LEU A 176 -1.41 10.22 -3.81
CA LEU A 176 -0.26 10.46 -2.94
C LEU A 176 1.02 10.83 -3.69
N ILE A 177 0.96 11.03 -5.01
CA ILE A 177 2.15 11.28 -5.84
C ILE A 177 2.93 12.50 -5.33
N ASN A 178 2.23 13.60 -5.08
CA ASN A 178 2.86 14.85 -4.64
C ASN A 178 3.45 14.72 -3.23
N GLU A 179 2.73 14.06 -2.33
CA GLU A 179 3.11 13.85 -0.93
C GLU A 179 4.35 12.96 -0.82
N LEU A 180 4.37 11.86 -1.53
CA LEU A 180 5.51 10.93 -1.56
C LEU A 180 6.74 11.56 -2.22
N SER A 181 6.54 12.36 -3.26
CA SER A 181 7.58 13.13 -3.91
C SER A 181 8.18 14.17 -2.97
N PHE A 182 7.33 14.92 -2.27
CA PHE A 182 7.74 15.90 -1.27
C PHE A 182 8.54 15.23 -0.14
N GLN A 183 8.05 14.11 0.40
CA GLN A 183 8.76 13.35 1.44
C GLN A 183 10.14 12.86 0.96
N SER A 184 10.22 12.34 -0.27
CA SER A 184 11.49 11.88 -0.84
C SER A 184 12.50 13.03 -0.97
N LEU A 185 12.06 14.20 -1.45
CA LEU A 185 12.90 15.39 -1.58
C LEU A 185 13.32 15.93 -0.21
N SER A 186 12.39 15.99 0.75
CA SER A 186 12.66 16.43 2.13
C SER A 186 13.67 15.52 2.82
N SER A 187 13.52 14.21 2.68
CA SER A 187 14.48 13.23 3.22
C SER A 187 15.88 13.40 2.61
N LYS A 188 15.96 13.57 1.28
CA LYS A 188 17.24 13.82 0.60
C LYS A 188 17.89 15.11 1.08
N LEU A 189 17.10 16.18 1.23
CA LEU A 189 17.60 17.46 1.73
C LEU A 189 18.07 17.34 3.18
N SER A 190 17.31 16.67 4.05
CA SER A 190 17.70 16.41 5.45
C SER A 190 19.01 15.63 5.53
N VAL A 191 19.13 14.54 4.77
CA VAL A 191 20.38 13.75 4.72
C VAL A 191 21.56 14.60 4.23
N ASN A 192 21.38 15.41 3.18
CA ASN A 192 22.42 16.28 2.66
C ASN A 192 22.80 17.39 3.67
N THR A 193 21.82 17.95 4.38
CA THR A 193 22.04 18.94 5.44
C THR A 193 22.85 18.33 6.58
N LEU A 194 22.50 17.12 7.05
CA LEU A 194 23.26 16.39 8.06
C LEU A 194 24.69 16.09 7.61
N LYS A 195 24.88 15.65 6.36
CA LYS A 195 26.22 15.42 5.79
C LYS A 195 27.06 16.70 5.77
N ASN A 196 26.47 17.81 5.35
CA ASN A 196 27.12 19.11 5.33
C ASN A 196 27.38 19.68 6.72
N PHE A 197 26.56 19.29 7.73
CA PHE A 197 26.81 19.67 9.12
C PHE A 197 28.01 18.93 9.71
N ILE A 198 28.18 17.65 9.36
CA ILE A 198 29.32 16.83 9.79
C ILE A 198 30.60 17.23 9.06
N ALA A 199 30.50 17.58 7.78
CA ALA A 199 31.59 18.04 6.94
C ALA A 199 31.13 19.28 6.14
N PRO A 200 31.15 20.46 6.77
CA PRO A 200 30.65 21.69 6.13
C PRO A 200 31.43 22.02 4.88
N SER A 201 30.71 22.47 3.85
CA SER A 201 31.32 23.01 2.66
C SER A 201 32.10 24.27 3.02
N LEU A 202 33.39 24.27 2.75
CA LEU A 202 34.30 25.36 3.05
C LEU A 202 34.66 26.13 1.77
N ALA A 203 34.60 27.43 1.85
CA ALA A 203 35.11 28.31 0.81
C ALA A 203 36.55 28.74 1.19
N ILE A 204 37.53 28.38 0.35
CA ILE A 204 38.90 28.85 0.50
C ILE A 204 39.06 30.08 -0.38
N SER A 205 39.22 31.23 0.22
CA SER A 205 39.47 32.49 -0.47
C SER A 205 40.95 32.86 -0.36
N VAL A 206 41.54 33.15 -1.52
CA VAL A 206 42.90 33.65 -1.62
C VAL A 206 42.83 35.09 -2.15
N PRO A 207 42.91 36.12 -1.28
CA PRO A 207 42.84 37.51 -1.71
C PRO A 207 44.02 37.85 -2.62
N GLU A 208 43.80 38.72 -3.57
CA GLU A 208 44.83 39.29 -4.44
C GLU A 208 45.45 38.34 -5.51
N ALA A 209 44.95 37.13 -5.66
CA ALA A 209 45.49 36.20 -6.68
C ALA A 209 44.44 35.76 -7.71
N GLN A 210 44.74 35.89 -8.99
CA GLN A 210 44.00 35.20 -10.06
C GLN A 210 44.57 33.78 -10.22
N LEU A 211 43.93 32.83 -9.53
CA LEU A 211 44.38 31.42 -9.55
C LEU A 211 43.97 30.72 -10.85
N SER A 212 44.90 30.01 -11.46
CA SER A 212 44.63 29.11 -12.57
C SER A 212 43.70 27.95 -12.11
N LYS A 213 43.00 27.31 -13.05
CA LYS A 213 42.16 26.14 -12.74
C LYS A 213 42.97 25.04 -12.05
N LYS A 214 44.16 24.76 -12.53
CA LYS A 214 45.07 23.75 -11.97
C LYS A 214 45.49 24.07 -10.53
N THR A 215 45.80 25.35 -10.25
CA THR A 215 46.14 25.78 -8.89
C THR A 215 44.95 25.65 -7.92
N LYS A 216 43.76 25.98 -8.37
CA LYS A 216 42.53 25.78 -7.58
C LYS A 216 42.28 24.30 -7.22
N GLU A 217 42.51 23.41 -8.19
CA GLU A 217 42.42 21.96 -7.99
C GLU A 217 43.46 21.47 -6.99
N THR A 218 44.71 21.89 -7.12
CA THR A 218 45.78 21.51 -6.18
C THR A 218 45.50 21.98 -4.75
N ILE A 219 45.05 23.23 -4.56
CA ILE A 219 44.70 23.75 -3.24
C ILE A 219 43.54 22.95 -2.63
N ARG A 220 42.51 22.68 -3.43
CA ARG A 220 41.35 21.87 -2.98
C ARG A 220 41.81 20.49 -2.55
N ASP A 221 42.60 19.80 -3.36
CA ASP A 221 43.00 18.43 -3.10
C ASP A 221 43.90 18.32 -1.86
N SER A 222 44.88 19.26 -1.73
CA SER A 222 45.72 19.36 -0.52
C SER A 222 44.90 19.64 0.74
N PHE A 223 43.90 20.52 0.66
CA PHE A 223 43.03 20.82 1.76
C PHE A 223 42.17 19.59 2.14
N GLN A 224 41.66 18.90 1.12
CA GLN A 224 40.86 17.68 1.32
C GLN A 224 41.66 16.56 1.98
N GLU A 225 42.93 16.39 1.59
CA GLU A 225 43.87 15.44 2.22
C GLU A 225 44.10 15.76 3.70
N GLN A 226 44.26 17.05 4.05
CA GLN A 226 44.43 17.49 5.44
C GLN A 226 43.15 17.40 6.28
N TYR A 227 41.95 17.46 5.67
CA TYR A 227 40.69 17.51 6.35
C TYR A 227 39.93 16.16 6.38
N SER A 228 40.38 15.16 5.63
CA SER A 228 39.71 13.85 5.51
C SER A 228 40.41 12.74 6.30
N GLY A 229 39.68 11.64 6.52
CA GLY A 229 40.18 10.43 7.18
C GLY A 229 40.54 10.64 8.66
N ALA A 230 41.76 10.24 9.07
CA ALA A 230 42.21 10.31 10.44
C ALA A 230 42.46 11.77 10.93
N ASN A 231 42.37 12.74 10.06
CA ASN A 231 42.54 14.16 10.34
C ASN A 231 41.24 14.93 10.53
N GLN A 232 40.10 14.28 10.32
CA GLN A 232 38.78 14.88 10.47
C GLN A 232 38.60 15.46 11.89
N GLY A 233 38.26 16.74 11.96
CA GLY A 233 38.08 17.45 13.24
C GLY A 233 39.37 18.02 13.86
N LYS A 234 40.53 17.85 13.23
CA LYS A 234 41.77 18.54 13.68
C LYS A 234 41.80 19.97 13.13
N PRO A 235 42.41 20.92 13.87
CA PRO A 235 42.56 22.28 13.41
C PRO A 235 43.47 22.34 12.17
N VAL A 236 43.04 23.10 11.17
CA VAL A 236 43.84 23.37 9.97
C VAL A 236 44.64 24.66 10.19
N VAL A 237 45.92 24.61 9.89
CA VAL A 237 46.77 25.77 9.98
C VAL A 237 46.86 26.39 8.57
N LEU A 238 46.47 27.64 8.46
CA LEU A 238 46.56 28.43 7.23
C LEU A 238 47.63 29.51 7.38
N ASP A 239 48.27 29.84 6.30
CA ASP A 239 49.14 31.04 6.26
C ASP A 239 48.27 32.30 5.97
N GLN A 240 48.88 33.47 6.03
CA GLN A 240 48.18 34.75 5.85
C GLN A 240 47.60 34.94 4.43
N SER A 241 47.91 34.06 3.48
CA SER A 241 47.47 34.17 2.09
C SER A 241 46.13 33.57 1.80
N ALA A 242 45.53 32.81 2.71
CA ALA A 242 44.23 32.17 2.52
C ALA A 242 43.31 32.33 3.73
N THR A 243 42.04 32.57 3.47
CA THR A 243 40.97 32.53 4.47
C THR A 243 39.99 31.39 4.15
N VAL A 244 39.58 30.69 5.19
CA VAL A 244 38.55 29.62 5.09
C VAL A 244 37.29 30.09 5.79
N GLU A 245 36.23 30.15 5.06
CA GLU A 245 34.90 30.46 5.57
C GLU A 245 33.96 29.27 5.38
N ALA A 246 33.22 28.94 6.42
CA ALA A 246 32.15 27.97 6.26
C ALA A 246 31.03 28.57 5.37
N MET A 247 30.68 27.87 4.28
CA MET A 247 29.51 28.29 3.50
C MET A 247 28.25 28.18 4.34
N PRO A 248 27.32 29.14 4.21
CA PRO A 248 26.07 29.08 4.98
C PRO A 248 25.36 27.77 4.67
N THR A 249 25.18 26.97 5.71
CA THR A 249 24.38 25.74 5.66
C THR A 249 22.93 26.10 5.91
N ILE A 250 22.02 25.27 5.40
CA ILE A 250 20.59 25.42 5.69
C ILE A 250 20.41 25.34 7.22
N ASP A 251 19.69 26.33 7.79
CA ASP A 251 19.44 26.37 9.22
C ASP A 251 18.75 25.08 9.71
N ALA A 252 19.14 24.61 10.90
CA ALA A 252 18.54 23.42 11.52
C ALA A 252 17.01 23.50 11.63
N LYS A 253 16.45 24.71 11.82
CA LYS A 253 15.00 24.93 11.80
C LYS A 253 14.35 24.65 10.44
N THR A 254 15.04 24.97 9.35
CA THR A 254 14.58 24.64 8.01
C THR A 254 14.63 23.14 7.76
N ALA A 255 15.65 22.44 8.29
CA ALA A 255 15.75 20.99 8.24
C ALA A 255 14.65 20.32 9.08
N GLU A 256 14.30 20.88 10.24
CA GLU A 256 13.19 20.42 11.10
C GLU A 256 11.83 20.62 10.44
N TYR A 257 11.61 21.75 9.76
CA TYR A 257 10.40 21.98 8.96
C TYR A 257 10.23 21.00 7.80
N LEU A 258 11.34 20.54 7.21
CA LEU A 258 11.34 19.54 6.14
C LEU A 258 11.16 18.11 6.64
N ASN A 259 11.33 17.86 7.94
CA ASN A 259 11.07 16.57 8.61
C ASN A 259 9.58 16.36 8.93
N ASN A 260 8.68 16.95 8.18
CA ASN A 260 7.23 16.70 8.33
C ASN A 260 6.85 15.28 7.86
N VAL A 261 7.49 14.27 8.45
CA VAL A 261 7.13 12.85 8.29
C VAL A 261 5.68 12.63 8.71
N ASP A 262 5.24 13.30 9.78
CA ASP A 262 3.86 13.20 10.29
C ASP A 262 2.82 13.70 9.28
N TRP A 263 3.14 14.75 8.48
CA TRP A 263 2.22 15.22 7.47
C TRP A 263 1.94 14.16 6.39
N THR A 264 2.98 13.49 5.88
CA THR A 264 2.81 12.42 4.88
C THR A 264 2.02 11.25 5.45
N ARG A 265 2.29 10.82 6.69
CA ARG A 265 1.54 9.79 7.41
C ARG A 265 0.06 10.15 7.50
N THR A 266 -0.25 11.39 7.85
CA THR A 266 -1.63 11.89 7.87
C THR A 266 -2.31 11.79 6.51
N GLN A 267 -1.62 12.10 5.40
CA GLN A 267 -2.19 11.95 4.06
C GLN A 267 -2.39 10.47 3.68
N VAL A 268 -1.42 9.60 3.98
CA VAL A 268 -1.56 8.15 3.79
C VAL A 268 -2.78 7.63 4.57
N SER A 269 -2.89 7.99 5.85
CA SER A 269 -4.03 7.67 6.70
C SER A 269 -5.38 8.06 6.06
N LYS A 270 -5.49 9.28 5.54
CA LYS A 270 -6.70 9.80 4.87
C LYS A 270 -7.04 9.02 3.61
N VAL A 271 -6.06 8.79 2.74
CA VAL A 271 -6.26 8.12 1.44
C VAL A 271 -6.70 6.67 1.65
N PHE A 272 -6.03 5.94 2.53
CA PHE A 272 -6.42 4.56 2.84
C PHE A 272 -7.58 4.47 3.85
N GLY A 273 -7.93 5.57 4.53
CA GLY A 273 -9.01 5.64 5.52
C GLY A 273 -8.72 4.85 6.79
N ILE A 274 -7.45 4.65 7.11
CA ILE A 274 -7.01 3.98 8.34
C ILE A 274 -6.63 5.06 9.34
N PRO A 275 -7.16 5.03 10.58
CA PRO A 275 -6.77 6.01 11.60
C PRO A 275 -5.27 6.04 11.85
N GLU A 276 -4.72 7.23 12.02
CA GLU A 276 -3.26 7.46 12.09
C GLU A 276 -2.60 6.73 13.27
N ASN A 277 -3.32 6.56 14.38
CA ASN A 277 -2.83 5.81 15.55
C ASN A 277 -2.53 4.33 15.27
N TYR A 278 -3.13 3.74 14.22
CA TYR A 278 -2.77 2.39 13.76
C TYR A 278 -1.46 2.36 12.97
N LEU A 279 -1.00 3.50 12.45
CA LEU A 279 0.22 3.60 11.67
C LEU A 279 1.43 4.00 12.53
N ASN A 280 1.22 4.78 13.59
CA ASN A 280 2.31 5.30 14.43
C ASN A 280 2.60 4.44 15.69
N GLY A 281 1.78 3.42 15.97
CA GLY A 281 1.94 2.55 17.13
C GLY A 281 1.75 3.26 18.49
N GLN A 282 1.30 4.51 18.49
CA GLN A 282 1.03 5.27 19.70
C GLN A 282 -0.42 5.05 20.11
N GLY A 283 -0.63 4.11 21.00
CA GLY A 283 -1.94 3.91 21.65
C GLY A 283 -2.18 4.99 22.69
N ASP A 284 -2.98 6.00 22.37
CA ASP A 284 -3.51 6.92 23.35
C ASP A 284 -4.68 6.28 24.11
N GLN A 285 -4.70 6.56 25.40
CA GLN A 285 -5.69 6.21 26.44
C GLN A 285 -6.98 5.45 26.03
N GLN A 286 -7.36 4.49 26.85
CA GLN A 286 -8.40 3.46 26.68
C GLN A 286 -9.75 3.91 26.09
N SER A 287 -10.18 5.14 26.27
CA SER A 287 -11.43 5.67 25.68
C SER A 287 -11.31 6.01 24.18
N SER A 288 -10.11 6.31 23.71
CA SER A 288 -9.86 6.57 22.28
C SER A 288 -9.70 5.29 21.46
N LEU A 289 -9.31 4.17 22.09
CA LEU A 289 -9.10 2.88 21.41
C LEU A 289 -10.42 2.30 20.88
N ASP A 290 -11.50 2.32 21.67
CA ASP A 290 -12.80 1.80 21.23
C ASP A 290 -13.42 2.64 20.10
N GLN A 291 -13.25 3.95 20.15
CA GLN A 291 -13.70 4.84 19.08
C GLN A 291 -12.85 4.62 17.83
N SER A 292 -11.54 4.52 17.97
CA SER A 292 -10.61 4.26 16.86
C SER A 292 -10.87 2.90 16.23
N ALA A 293 -11.14 1.85 17.01
CA ALA A 293 -11.52 0.54 16.51
C ALA A 293 -12.83 0.59 15.71
N SER A 294 -13.83 1.34 16.16
CA SER A 294 -15.09 1.50 15.44
C SER A 294 -14.91 2.22 14.10
N VAL A 295 -14.07 3.26 14.08
CA VAL A 295 -13.71 3.98 12.84
C VAL A 295 -12.91 3.08 11.90
N PHE A 296 -11.96 2.32 12.44
CA PHE A 296 -11.16 1.36 11.66
C PHE A 296 -12.06 0.34 10.97
N ILE A 297 -12.98 -0.31 11.70
CA ILE A 297 -13.91 -1.31 11.14
C ILE A 297 -14.81 -0.69 10.08
N SER A 298 -15.36 0.49 10.35
CA SER A 298 -16.18 1.21 9.36
C SER A 298 -15.41 1.50 8.07
N SER A 299 -14.16 1.92 8.20
CA SER A 299 -13.27 2.19 7.07
C SER A 299 -12.87 0.91 6.35
N PHE A 300 -12.67 -0.17 7.08
CA PHE A 300 -12.26 -1.46 6.55
C PHE A 300 -13.32 -2.11 5.64
N ASN A 301 -14.59 -1.81 5.88
CA ASN A 301 -15.70 -2.24 5.03
C ASN A 301 -15.58 -1.77 3.56
N ARG A 302 -14.84 -0.69 3.29
CA ARG A 302 -14.58 -0.25 1.91
C ARG A 302 -13.72 -1.23 1.10
N TYR A 303 -12.96 -2.08 1.78
CA TYR A 303 -12.12 -3.11 1.18
C TYR A 303 -12.80 -4.47 1.19
N ILE A 304 -13.49 -4.82 2.29
CA ILE A 304 -14.21 -6.10 2.43
C ILE A 304 -15.32 -6.20 1.38
N LYS A 305 -16.16 -5.17 1.26
CA LYS A 305 -17.34 -5.22 0.39
C LYS A 305 -17.01 -5.46 -1.09
N PRO A 306 -16.07 -4.73 -1.73
CA PRO A 306 -15.69 -5.04 -3.11
C PRO A 306 -15.10 -6.43 -3.26
N PHE A 307 -14.31 -6.90 -2.29
CA PHE A 307 -13.69 -8.22 -2.31
C PHE A 307 -14.74 -9.33 -2.23
N VAL A 308 -15.64 -9.26 -1.26
CA VAL A 308 -16.72 -10.25 -1.08
C VAL A 308 -17.68 -10.23 -2.26
N SER A 309 -18.09 -9.05 -2.72
CA SER A 309 -19.04 -8.91 -3.83
C SER A 309 -18.50 -9.50 -5.15
N GLU A 310 -17.21 -9.38 -5.42
CA GLU A 310 -16.58 -10.01 -6.59
C GLU A 310 -16.59 -11.54 -6.47
N LEU A 311 -16.25 -12.07 -5.28
CA LEU A 311 -16.30 -13.51 -5.01
C LEU A 311 -17.73 -14.05 -5.17
N GLU A 312 -18.73 -13.40 -4.57
CA GLU A 312 -20.15 -13.79 -4.68
C GLU A 312 -20.63 -13.79 -6.14
N GLN A 313 -20.25 -12.76 -6.90
CA GLN A 313 -20.63 -12.65 -8.30
C GLN A 313 -20.06 -13.78 -9.16
N LYS A 314 -18.80 -14.18 -8.93
CA LYS A 314 -18.11 -15.19 -9.77
C LYS A 314 -18.32 -16.61 -9.30
N PHE A 315 -18.50 -16.81 -8.02
CA PHE A 315 -18.79 -18.12 -7.45
C PHE A 315 -20.30 -18.43 -7.48
N GLY A 316 -21.16 -17.40 -7.49
CA GLY A 316 -22.60 -17.57 -7.54
C GLY A 316 -23.20 -18.09 -6.23
N VAL A 317 -22.48 -17.95 -5.12
CA VAL A 317 -22.87 -18.36 -3.77
C VAL A 317 -22.76 -17.20 -2.79
N PRO A 318 -23.66 -17.11 -1.79
CA PRO A 318 -23.54 -16.09 -0.77
C PRO A 318 -22.33 -16.35 0.13
N ILE A 319 -21.63 -15.28 0.50
CA ILE A 319 -20.43 -15.35 1.33
C ILE A 319 -20.66 -14.54 2.61
N LYS A 320 -20.54 -15.19 3.75
CA LYS A 320 -20.57 -14.52 5.05
C LYS A 320 -19.16 -14.33 5.56
N THR A 321 -18.88 -13.15 6.12
CA THR A 321 -17.60 -12.83 6.74
C THR A 321 -17.75 -12.74 8.25
N ASP A 322 -16.89 -13.40 9.00
CA ASP A 322 -16.77 -13.21 10.44
C ASP A 322 -15.64 -12.19 10.73
N LEU A 323 -16.06 -11.01 11.20
CA LEU A 323 -15.15 -9.94 11.56
C LEU A 323 -14.78 -9.92 13.05
N ASP A 324 -15.36 -10.82 13.84
CA ASP A 324 -15.13 -10.86 15.28
C ASP A 324 -13.63 -11.00 15.66
N PRO A 325 -12.80 -11.78 14.94
CA PRO A 325 -11.37 -11.85 15.24
C PRO A 325 -10.65 -10.49 15.14
N ILE A 326 -11.18 -9.57 14.32
CA ILE A 326 -10.62 -8.22 14.16
C ILE A 326 -11.21 -7.24 15.17
N VAL A 327 -12.50 -7.37 15.45
CA VAL A 327 -13.27 -6.44 16.31
C VAL A 327 -13.06 -6.72 17.78
N ASP A 328 -12.99 -7.99 18.14
CA ASP A 328 -12.91 -8.49 19.51
C ASP A 328 -12.01 -9.74 19.58
N PRO A 329 -10.69 -9.60 19.33
CA PRO A 329 -9.77 -10.73 19.25
C PRO A 329 -9.68 -11.54 20.55
N THR A 330 -10.11 -10.97 21.68
CA THR A 330 -10.11 -11.63 22.99
C THR A 330 -11.48 -12.17 23.38
N GLY A 331 -12.54 -11.87 22.63
CA GLY A 331 -13.92 -12.23 22.96
C GLY A 331 -14.51 -11.47 24.17
N THR A 332 -13.78 -10.48 24.69
CA THR A 332 -14.19 -9.76 25.90
C THR A 332 -15.44 -8.91 25.68
N LYS A 333 -15.54 -8.21 24.55
CA LYS A 333 -16.72 -7.40 24.22
C LYS A 333 -17.97 -8.27 24.04
N TYR A 334 -17.78 -9.43 23.39
CA TYR A 334 -18.84 -10.42 23.24
C TYR A 334 -19.28 -10.97 24.60
N ALA A 335 -18.32 -11.36 25.46
CA ALA A 335 -18.61 -11.84 26.82
C ALA A 335 -19.34 -10.77 27.66
N ASP A 336 -18.92 -9.52 27.61
CA ASP A 336 -19.58 -8.40 28.29
C ASP A 336 -21.00 -8.16 27.77
N MET A 337 -21.22 -8.27 26.47
CA MET A 337 -22.54 -8.16 25.86
C MET A 337 -23.48 -9.27 26.37
N ILE A 338 -23.00 -10.50 26.33
CA ILE A 338 -23.74 -11.67 26.82
C ILE A 338 -24.06 -11.52 28.34
N ALA A 339 -23.06 -11.10 29.13
CA ALA A 339 -23.26 -10.86 30.55
C ALA A 339 -24.34 -9.79 30.83
N LYS A 340 -24.42 -8.73 30.03
CA LYS A 340 -25.48 -7.71 30.12
C LYS A 340 -26.86 -8.29 29.82
N PHE A 341 -27.00 -9.20 28.85
CA PHE A 341 -28.27 -9.87 28.54
C PHE A 341 -28.66 -10.93 29.55
N ALA A 342 -27.70 -11.51 30.26
CA ALA A 342 -27.88 -12.48 31.31
C ALA A 342 -28.15 -11.84 32.69
N SER A 343 -27.85 -10.54 32.86
CA SER A 343 -27.97 -9.82 34.12
C SER A 343 -29.25 -8.98 34.18
N GLY A 344 -29.71 -8.70 35.41
CA GLY A 344 -30.89 -7.84 35.66
C GLY A 344 -32.10 -8.57 36.24
N LYS A 345 -33.18 -7.81 36.51
CA LYS A 345 -34.41 -8.35 37.14
C LYS A 345 -35.25 -9.25 36.22
N ALA A 346 -35.00 -9.18 34.90
CA ALA A 346 -35.62 -10.02 33.88
C ALA A 346 -34.57 -10.34 32.80
N PRO A 347 -33.67 -11.34 33.03
CA PRO A 347 -32.65 -11.69 32.09
C PRO A 347 -33.28 -12.20 30.79
N VAL A 348 -32.72 -11.76 29.64
CA VAL A 348 -33.13 -12.18 28.29
C VAL A 348 -32.56 -13.56 27.97
N LEU A 349 -31.42 -13.90 28.55
CA LEU A 349 -30.72 -15.18 28.32
C LEU A 349 -30.68 -15.99 29.64
N SER A 350 -30.94 -17.30 29.53
CA SER A 350 -30.70 -18.23 30.63
C SER A 350 -29.20 -18.54 30.76
N GLY A 351 -28.79 -19.05 31.96
CA GLY A 351 -27.39 -19.46 32.17
C GLY A 351 -26.91 -20.50 31.17
N GLU A 352 -27.72 -21.47 30.81
CA GLU A 352 -27.39 -22.50 29.79
C GLU A 352 -27.21 -21.89 28.41
N GLN A 353 -28.06 -20.91 28.03
CA GLN A 353 -27.91 -20.18 26.76
C GLN A 353 -26.61 -19.35 26.72
N VAL A 354 -26.23 -18.75 27.84
CA VAL A 354 -24.99 -18.01 27.99
C VAL A 354 -23.79 -18.92 27.74
N ILE A 355 -23.74 -20.07 28.41
CA ILE A 355 -22.68 -21.06 28.28
C ILE A 355 -22.61 -21.54 26.85
N ALA A 356 -23.71 -21.93 26.23
CA ALA A 356 -23.77 -22.38 24.84
C ALA A 356 -23.28 -21.32 23.84
N LEU A 357 -23.60 -20.03 24.07
CA LEU A 357 -23.12 -18.94 23.22
C LEU A 357 -21.63 -18.68 23.37
N LEU A 358 -21.10 -18.71 24.60
CA LEU A 358 -19.67 -18.52 24.86
C LEU A 358 -18.84 -19.70 24.35
N GLN A 359 -19.33 -20.94 24.46
CA GLN A 359 -18.71 -22.14 23.88
C GLN A 359 -18.69 -22.08 22.35
N ARG A 360 -19.82 -21.75 21.72
CA ARG A 360 -19.91 -21.59 20.28
C ARG A 360 -18.94 -20.54 19.73
N LYS A 361 -18.63 -19.52 20.53
CA LYS A 361 -17.68 -18.45 20.17
C LYS A 361 -16.22 -18.78 20.52
N GLY A 362 -15.97 -19.91 21.20
CA GLY A 362 -14.62 -20.32 21.64
C GLY A 362 -14.06 -19.48 22.79
N VAL A 363 -14.92 -18.73 23.50
CA VAL A 363 -14.50 -17.94 24.67
C VAL A 363 -14.28 -18.82 25.89
N ILE A 364 -15.01 -19.94 25.98
CA ILE A 364 -14.84 -21.00 26.98
C ILE A 364 -14.76 -22.35 26.30
N ASP A 365 -13.92 -23.24 26.82
CA ASP A 365 -13.77 -24.59 26.30
C ASP A 365 -15.00 -25.47 26.57
N ASN A 366 -15.25 -26.45 25.67
CA ASN A 366 -16.32 -27.45 25.82
C ASN A 366 -16.08 -28.43 26.98
N GLY A 367 -15.07 -28.21 27.81
CA GLY A 367 -14.61 -29.13 28.85
C GLY A 367 -15.20 -28.97 30.24
N PHE A 368 -16.17 -28.08 30.42
CA PHE A 368 -16.96 -27.99 31.68
C PHE A 368 -18.27 -28.78 31.54
N GLU A 369 -18.17 -30.07 31.30
CA GLU A 369 -19.19 -31.02 31.68
C GLU A 369 -18.82 -31.53 33.09
N GLU A 370 -19.59 -31.17 34.11
CA GLU A 370 -19.64 -31.92 35.37
C GLU A 370 -20.37 -33.26 35.20
#